data_807f2cc04224b47f197b663e6feccf28
#
_entry.id   807f2cc04224b47f197b663e6feccf28
#
_cell.length_a   1.000
_cell.length_b   1.000
_cell.length_c   1.000
_cell.angle_alpha   90.00
_cell.angle_beta   90.00
_cell.angle_gamma   90.00
#
_symmetry.space_group_name_H-M   'P 1'
#
loop_
_entity.id
_entity.type
_entity.pdbx_description
1 polymer ?
#
loop_
_entity_poly.entity_id
_entity_poly.type
_entity_poly.pdbx_seq_one_letter_code
_entity_poly.pdbx_strand_id
1 'polypeptide(L)'
;MANLWYKNAIVYCVDVKSFMDANGDGTGDFVGLADRLDHLERLGVTCIWLNPFYPSPRRDNGYDISDYYGIDPALGTLGDFVEFIEAAKDRGMRVIVDLVVNHTSDEHPWFQAARADPNSPYRDWYVWRDEKPDNITDGIVFPGVQKAIWSYDRTAKAWYMHRFYKFQPDLNTTNPAVRQEILKIMGFWLALGVSGFRVDAVPFLIEPRGVLTDKPVVDPHAMLTEIHDFLSWRKAEAILLAEANISYEEAPDYFAAGDRMTMVFDFVGNQQLFLSLARGTAAPLRRSLAARPEPQGMGQWAVFLRNHDELNLGNLTEQEREQCFSAFGPDPNMQIYDRGLRRRLASMFNGDQTRLKMAFSLLLALPGTPVIWYGDEIGMGEDLALPEREAVRTPMQWSPRHNGGFSDAPKDRLVRPLIDRGKFSYHHVNAAMQTQHRNSFFHAIADMVSARRSSPEVGWGGVEIIDVGDDELLVLSSRWRGNRVITAHNFAGEPKSFHLADEGIEELMPMLTDSPTGPIEGDGEIALSPYGYCWLRCNGERR
;
A
#
# COMPACT_ATOMS: atom_id res chain seq x y z
N MET A 1 20.82 -1.03 19.72
CA MET A 1 20.55 -0.55 18.34
C MET A 1 19.05 -0.69 18.11
N ALA A 2 18.39 0.34 17.59
CA ALA A 2 16.99 0.24 17.21
C ALA A 2 16.79 -0.87 16.18
N ASN A 3 15.74 -1.68 16.34
CA ASN A 3 15.41 -2.74 15.40
C ASN A 3 14.65 -2.14 14.19
N LEU A 4 15.38 -1.74 13.15
CA LEU A 4 14.82 -1.14 11.94
C LEU A 4 14.34 -2.23 10.95
N TRP A 5 13.56 -3.17 11.43
CA TRP A 5 13.07 -4.33 10.69
C TRP A 5 12.37 -3.95 9.38
N TYR A 6 11.67 -2.82 9.35
CA TYR A 6 10.91 -2.34 8.19
C TYR A 6 11.80 -1.99 6.99
N LYS A 7 13.08 -1.67 7.18
CA LYS A 7 13.99 -1.37 6.06
C LYS A 7 14.21 -2.55 5.12
N ASN A 8 14.09 -3.79 5.61
CA ASN A 8 14.21 -4.99 4.78
C ASN A 8 12.93 -5.84 4.81
N ALA A 9 11.81 -5.26 5.21
CA ALA A 9 10.54 -5.95 5.23
C ALA A 9 9.97 -6.15 3.82
N ILE A 10 9.17 -7.20 3.69
CA ILE A 10 8.24 -7.43 2.58
C ILE A 10 6.84 -7.31 3.18
N VAL A 11 6.14 -6.24 2.85
CA VAL A 11 4.80 -5.95 3.38
C VAL A 11 3.75 -6.55 2.45
N TYR A 12 2.79 -7.26 3.01
CA TYR A 12 1.66 -7.82 2.28
C TYR A 12 0.35 -7.21 2.80
N CYS A 13 -0.32 -6.46 1.96
CA CYS A 13 -1.58 -5.81 2.27
C CYS A 13 -2.74 -6.76 2.01
N VAL A 14 -3.62 -6.94 3.01
CA VAL A 14 -4.73 -7.89 2.94
C VAL A 14 -6.03 -7.30 3.47
N ASP A 15 -7.13 -7.57 2.76
CA ASP A 15 -8.50 -7.35 3.21
C ASP A 15 -9.02 -8.68 3.78
N VAL A 16 -9.16 -8.77 5.11
CA VAL A 16 -9.54 -10.01 5.83
C VAL A 16 -10.81 -10.62 5.25
N LYS A 17 -11.86 -9.81 5.02
CA LYS A 17 -13.16 -10.27 4.52
C LYS A 17 -13.12 -10.88 3.12
N SER A 18 -12.05 -10.61 2.35
CA SER A 18 -11.88 -11.10 0.97
C SER A 18 -10.77 -12.16 0.86
N PHE A 19 -10.14 -12.58 1.97
CA PHE A 19 -8.96 -13.44 1.92
C PHE A 19 -9.30 -14.93 2.05
N MET A 20 -9.93 -15.35 3.14
CA MET A 20 -10.35 -16.73 3.37
C MET A 20 -11.47 -16.81 4.40
N ASP A 21 -12.55 -17.48 4.08
CA ASP A 21 -13.69 -17.77 4.95
C ASP A 21 -13.53 -19.19 5.53
N ALA A 22 -13.35 -19.28 6.85
CA ALA A 22 -13.21 -20.55 7.56
C ALA A 22 -14.54 -21.06 8.13
N ASN A 23 -15.50 -20.17 8.43
CA ASN A 23 -16.77 -20.52 9.05
C ASN A 23 -17.89 -20.82 8.04
N GLY A 24 -17.70 -20.52 6.75
CA GLY A 24 -18.64 -20.82 5.66
C GLY A 24 -19.83 -19.85 5.59
N ASP A 25 -19.70 -18.64 6.08
CA ASP A 25 -20.76 -17.62 6.03
C ASP A 25 -20.72 -16.74 4.77
N GLY A 26 -19.63 -16.82 4.00
CA GLY A 26 -19.41 -16.07 2.76
C GLY A 26 -18.49 -14.86 2.93
N THR A 27 -18.02 -14.58 4.13
CA THR A 27 -17.10 -13.49 4.47
C THR A 27 -15.82 -14.09 5.04
N GLY A 28 -14.66 -13.64 4.56
CA GLY A 28 -13.38 -14.04 5.15
C GLY A 28 -13.23 -13.58 6.59
N ASP A 29 -12.49 -14.35 7.39
CA ASP A 29 -12.35 -14.14 8.82
C ASP A 29 -10.90 -14.34 9.30
N PHE A 30 -10.63 -14.04 10.59
CA PHE A 30 -9.28 -14.16 11.16
C PHE A 30 -8.80 -15.59 11.26
N VAL A 31 -9.70 -16.56 11.45
CA VAL A 31 -9.36 -17.99 11.44
C VAL A 31 -8.91 -18.40 10.05
N GLY A 32 -9.65 -18.02 9.02
CA GLY A 32 -9.27 -18.27 7.62
C GLY A 32 -7.97 -17.58 7.22
N LEU A 33 -7.74 -16.35 7.68
CA LEU A 33 -6.47 -15.67 7.46
C LEU A 33 -5.31 -16.41 8.13
N ALA A 34 -5.49 -16.89 9.38
CA ALA A 34 -4.49 -17.69 10.09
C ALA A 34 -4.18 -19.00 9.37
N ASP A 35 -5.19 -19.69 8.82
CA ASP A 35 -5.04 -20.92 8.03
C ASP A 35 -4.22 -20.72 6.74
N ARG A 36 -4.08 -19.50 6.27
CA ARG A 36 -3.36 -19.15 5.04
C ARG A 36 -1.98 -18.51 5.27
N LEU A 37 -1.51 -18.40 6.49
CA LEU A 37 -0.19 -17.85 6.82
C LEU A 37 0.96 -18.62 6.14
N ASP A 38 0.83 -19.92 5.93
CA ASP A 38 1.83 -20.73 5.22
C ASP A 38 2.04 -20.27 3.76
N HIS A 39 0.99 -19.73 3.10
CA HIS A 39 1.12 -19.14 1.78
C HIS A 39 2.00 -17.88 1.81
N LEU A 40 1.80 -17.01 2.80
CA LEU A 40 2.57 -15.79 3.00
C LEU A 40 4.02 -16.10 3.40
N GLU A 41 4.24 -17.13 4.21
CA GLU A 41 5.58 -17.60 4.58
C GLU A 41 6.35 -18.11 3.36
N ARG A 42 5.71 -18.91 2.50
CA ARG A 42 6.31 -19.38 1.24
C ARG A 42 6.64 -18.25 0.27
N LEU A 43 5.82 -17.21 0.23
CA LEU A 43 6.10 -16.00 -0.54
C LEU A 43 7.28 -15.21 0.05
N GLY A 44 7.58 -15.39 1.33
CA GLY A 44 8.65 -14.67 2.04
C GLY A 44 8.19 -13.36 2.66
N VAL A 45 6.90 -13.18 2.90
CA VAL A 45 6.32 -12.03 3.62
C VAL A 45 6.89 -11.94 5.04
N THR A 46 7.19 -10.74 5.49
CA THR A 46 7.70 -10.48 6.85
C THR A 46 6.84 -9.49 7.63
N CYS A 47 5.89 -8.84 6.96
CA CYS A 47 4.93 -7.95 7.59
C CYS A 47 3.58 -8.04 6.88
N ILE A 48 2.50 -8.20 7.64
CA ILE A 48 1.13 -8.19 7.15
C ILE A 48 0.53 -6.83 7.49
N TRP A 49 -0.02 -6.14 6.50
CA TRP A 49 -0.82 -4.95 6.69
C TRP A 49 -2.30 -5.30 6.51
N LEU A 50 -3.07 -5.19 7.60
CA LEU A 50 -4.51 -5.43 7.60
C LEU A 50 -5.27 -4.16 7.23
N ASN A 51 -6.13 -4.22 6.20
CA ASN A 51 -7.15 -3.20 5.97
C ASN A 51 -8.15 -3.18 7.15
N PRO A 52 -9.00 -2.13 7.28
CA PRO A 52 -9.88 -1.98 8.44
C PRO A 52 -10.78 -3.20 8.66
N PHE A 53 -10.72 -3.71 9.88
CA PHE A 53 -11.45 -4.90 10.36
C PHE A 53 -12.34 -4.58 11.59
N TYR A 54 -12.43 -3.31 11.93
CA TYR A 54 -13.25 -2.80 13.03
C TYR A 54 -14.74 -2.93 12.72
N PRO A 55 -15.63 -2.93 13.74
CA PRO A 55 -17.06 -2.80 13.53
C PRO A 55 -17.39 -1.57 12.67
N SER A 56 -18.16 -1.79 11.62
CA SER A 56 -18.47 -0.79 10.60
C SER A 56 -19.80 -1.13 9.91
N PRO A 57 -20.58 -0.16 9.46
CA PRO A 57 -21.68 -0.37 8.51
C PRO A 57 -21.23 -0.87 7.13
N ARG A 58 -19.91 -0.87 6.86
CA ARG A 58 -19.25 -1.35 5.64
C ARG A 58 -19.67 -0.62 4.36
N ARG A 59 -20.09 0.64 4.47
CA ARG A 59 -20.44 1.49 3.33
C ARG A 59 -19.21 1.95 2.54
N ASP A 60 -18.05 1.99 3.20
CA ASP A 60 -16.73 2.25 2.60
C ASP A 60 -15.73 1.16 3.03
N ASN A 61 -16.07 -0.08 2.79
CA ASN A 61 -15.18 -1.23 2.96
C ASN A 61 -14.53 -1.37 4.36
N GLY A 62 -15.13 -0.77 5.41
CA GLY A 62 -14.62 -0.78 6.79
C GLY A 62 -13.93 0.52 7.20
N TYR A 63 -13.70 1.46 6.27
CA TYR A 63 -13.16 2.79 6.60
C TYR A 63 -14.18 3.69 7.32
N ASP A 64 -15.46 3.34 7.33
CA ASP A 64 -16.53 3.97 8.12
C ASP A 64 -16.69 3.27 9.49
N ILE A 65 -15.73 3.50 10.39
CA ILE A 65 -15.62 2.81 11.69
C ILE A 65 -16.70 3.28 12.66
N SER A 66 -17.37 2.33 13.34
CA SER A 66 -18.36 2.59 14.38
C SER A 66 -17.89 2.20 15.79
N ASP A 67 -16.79 1.44 15.93
CA ASP A 67 -16.14 1.09 17.20
C ASP A 67 -14.67 0.79 16.95
N TYR A 68 -13.76 1.50 17.64
CA TYR A 68 -12.32 1.32 17.50
C TYR A 68 -11.72 0.22 18.38
N TYR A 69 -12.50 -0.36 19.29
CA TYR A 69 -12.02 -1.31 20.28
C TYR A 69 -12.52 -2.74 20.06
N GLY A 70 -13.23 -2.96 18.97
CA GLY A 70 -13.81 -4.24 18.59
C GLY A 70 -13.29 -4.80 17.27
N ILE A 71 -13.60 -6.07 17.04
CA ILE A 71 -13.50 -6.72 15.74
C ILE A 71 -14.91 -6.74 15.14
N ASP A 72 -15.04 -6.48 13.83
CA ASP A 72 -16.30 -6.68 13.12
C ASP A 72 -16.78 -8.14 13.34
N PRO A 73 -17.98 -8.36 13.91
CA PRO A 73 -18.45 -9.70 14.25
C PRO A 73 -18.45 -10.71 13.10
N ALA A 74 -18.49 -10.26 11.84
CA ALA A 74 -18.38 -11.16 10.70
C ALA A 74 -16.92 -11.58 10.40
N LEU A 75 -15.92 -10.91 11.00
CA LEU A 75 -14.50 -11.26 10.81
C LEU A 75 -13.96 -12.09 11.98
N GLY A 76 -14.75 -12.28 13.04
CA GLY A 76 -14.36 -13.05 14.21
C GLY A 76 -14.42 -12.27 15.51
N THR A 77 -13.64 -12.70 16.48
CA THR A 77 -13.55 -12.14 17.84
C THR A 77 -12.17 -11.55 18.11
N LEU A 78 -12.02 -10.81 19.24
CA LEU A 78 -10.69 -10.41 19.72
C LEU A 78 -9.79 -11.62 20.03
N GLY A 79 -10.37 -12.75 20.42
CA GLY A 79 -9.64 -14.01 20.61
C GLY A 79 -9.01 -14.50 19.32
N ASP A 80 -9.80 -14.59 18.24
CA ASP A 80 -9.33 -15.01 16.91
C ASP A 80 -8.24 -14.07 16.37
N PHE A 81 -8.39 -12.77 16.62
CA PHE A 81 -7.36 -11.78 16.26
C PHE A 81 -6.04 -12.02 17.00
N VAL A 82 -6.10 -12.27 18.32
CA VAL A 82 -4.89 -12.52 19.12
C VAL A 82 -4.22 -13.84 18.70
N GLU A 83 -5.00 -14.89 18.43
CA GLU A 83 -4.49 -16.16 17.90
C GLU A 83 -3.81 -15.97 16.55
N PHE A 84 -4.40 -15.17 15.65
CA PHE A 84 -3.78 -14.81 14.39
C PHE A 84 -2.45 -14.03 14.59
N ILE A 85 -2.41 -13.05 15.51
CA ILE A 85 -1.18 -12.28 15.82
C ILE A 85 -0.06 -13.21 16.30
N GLU A 86 -0.34 -14.14 17.21
CA GLU A 86 0.68 -15.09 17.69
C GLU A 86 1.09 -16.07 16.58
N ALA A 87 0.15 -16.58 15.79
CA ALA A 87 0.47 -17.46 14.64
C ALA A 87 1.35 -16.76 13.58
N ALA A 88 1.12 -15.48 13.32
CA ALA A 88 1.96 -14.68 12.43
C ALA A 88 3.37 -14.48 13.03
N LYS A 89 3.44 -14.15 14.31
CA LYS A 89 4.70 -13.94 15.03
C LYS A 89 5.56 -15.22 15.10
N ASP A 90 4.95 -16.38 15.29
CA ASP A 90 5.64 -17.69 15.30
C ASP A 90 6.30 -17.99 13.94
N ARG A 91 5.77 -17.41 12.84
CA ARG A 91 6.35 -17.46 11.50
C ARG A 91 7.30 -16.31 11.20
N GLY A 92 7.64 -15.49 12.19
CA GLY A 92 8.50 -14.32 12.03
C GLY A 92 7.87 -13.15 11.28
N MET A 93 6.54 -13.13 11.16
CA MET A 93 5.79 -12.04 10.54
C MET A 93 5.33 -11.03 11.58
N ARG A 94 5.45 -9.75 11.26
CA ARG A 94 4.86 -8.65 12.01
C ARG A 94 3.50 -8.30 11.44
N VAL A 95 2.66 -7.64 12.25
CA VAL A 95 1.35 -7.18 11.79
C VAL A 95 1.23 -5.68 12.07
N ILE A 96 0.84 -4.92 11.06
CA ILE A 96 0.41 -3.52 11.19
C ILE A 96 -1.06 -3.40 10.77
N VAL A 97 -1.76 -2.43 11.36
CA VAL A 97 -3.19 -2.23 11.12
C VAL A 97 -3.48 -0.81 10.69
N ASP A 98 -4.59 -0.60 9.99
CA ASP A 98 -5.05 0.75 9.64
C ASP A 98 -5.46 1.54 10.88
N LEU A 99 -5.00 2.78 10.97
CA LEU A 99 -5.42 3.79 11.94
C LEU A 99 -6.23 4.87 11.18
N VAL A 100 -7.53 4.68 11.14
CA VAL A 100 -8.46 5.59 10.45
C VAL A 100 -9.05 6.55 11.47
N VAL A 101 -8.41 7.69 11.66
CA VAL A 101 -8.75 8.66 12.72
C VAL A 101 -8.97 10.08 12.18
N ASN A 102 -9.12 10.22 10.86
CA ASN A 102 -9.59 11.44 10.24
C ASN A 102 -11.10 11.62 10.42
N HIS A 103 -11.86 10.53 10.45
CA HIS A 103 -13.33 10.51 10.51
C HIS A 103 -13.83 9.25 11.22
N THR A 104 -15.10 9.22 11.54
CA THR A 104 -15.81 8.00 11.98
C THR A 104 -16.96 7.70 11.04
N SER A 105 -17.64 6.57 11.22
CA SER A 105 -19.00 6.40 10.69
C SER A 105 -19.95 7.43 11.31
N ASP A 106 -20.97 7.85 10.58
CA ASP A 106 -22.10 8.61 11.14
C ASP A 106 -22.93 7.75 12.11
N GLU A 107 -22.75 6.43 12.13
CA GLU A 107 -23.33 5.50 13.11
C GLU A 107 -22.49 5.34 14.39
N HIS A 108 -21.30 5.94 14.43
CA HIS A 108 -20.46 5.88 15.62
C HIS A 108 -21.17 6.54 16.83
N PRO A 109 -21.16 5.93 18.04
CA PRO A 109 -21.82 6.47 19.23
C PRO A 109 -21.42 7.92 19.54
N TRP A 110 -20.19 8.31 19.30
CA TRP A 110 -19.73 9.69 19.50
C TRP A 110 -20.45 10.68 18.59
N PHE A 111 -20.60 10.35 17.29
CA PHE A 111 -21.32 11.23 16.36
C PHE A 111 -22.80 11.25 16.66
N GLN A 112 -23.39 10.11 17.00
CA GLN A 112 -24.81 10.04 17.37
C GLN A 112 -25.12 10.90 18.61
N ALA A 113 -24.25 10.88 19.62
CA ALA A 113 -24.38 11.76 20.80
C ALA A 113 -24.17 13.24 20.43
N ALA A 114 -23.15 13.53 19.60
CA ALA A 114 -22.83 14.90 19.16
C ALA A 114 -23.96 15.55 18.35
N ARG A 115 -24.66 14.76 17.50
CA ARG A 115 -25.77 15.27 16.69
C ARG A 115 -27.09 15.43 17.48
N ALA A 116 -27.27 14.60 18.51
CA ALA A 116 -28.49 14.57 19.31
C ALA A 116 -28.57 15.72 20.31
N ASP A 117 -27.45 16.12 20.90
CA ASP A 117 -27.39 17.17 21.93
C ASP A 117 -26.19 18.12 21.66
N PRO A 118 -26.46 19.44 21.47
CA PRO A 118 -25.40 20.42 21.29
C PRO A 118 -24.50 20.58 22.55
N ASN A 119 -24.94 20.13 23.72
CA ASN A 119 -24.15 20.13 24.97
C ASN A 119 -23.45 18.81 25.24
N SER A 120 -23.52 17.86 24.31
CA SER A 120 -22.83 16.57 24.41
C SER A 120 -21.31 16.78 24.57
N PRO A 121 -20.62 16.02 25.45
CA PRO A 121 -19.17 16.05 25.53
C PRO A 121 -18.47 15.68 24.22
N TYR A 122 -19.19 15.08 23.29
CA TYR A 122 -18.70 14.73 21.97
C TYR A 122 -18.99 15.78 20.90
N ARG A 123 -19.71 16.90 21.23
CA ARG A 123 -20.07 17.89 20.22
C ARG A 123 -18.85 18.43 19.49
N ASP A 124 -17.84 18.86 20.24
CA ASP A 124 -16.60 19.45 19.70
C ASP A 124 -15.57 18.38 19.21
N TRP A 125 -15.95 17.10 19.26
CA TRP A 125 -15.16 16.04 18.64
C TRP A 125 -15.28 16.03 17.12
N TYR A 126 -16.33 16.67 16.60
CA TYR A 126 -16.57 16.78 15.16
C TYR A 126 -16.57 18.26 14.73
N VAL A 127 -16.42 18.47 13.43
CA VAL A 127 -16.34 19.82 12.85
C VAL A 127 -17.72 20.30 12.44
N TRP A 128 -18.27 21.25 13.17
CA TRP A 128 -19.62 21.80 12.95
C TRP A 128 -19.58 23.27 12.54
N ARG A 129 -20.64 23.73 11.81
CA ARG A 129 -20.95 25.13 11.53
C ARG A 129 -22.47 25.32 11.64
N ASP A 130 -22.89 26.42 12.27
CA ASP A 130 -24.33 26.75 12.38
C ASP A 130 -24.87 27.27 11.05
N GLU A 131 -24.06 28.02 10.32
CA GLU A 131 -24.37 28.54 9.00
C GLU A 131 -23.74 27.68 7.90
N LYS A 132 -24.36 27.74 6.69
CA LYS A 132 -23.82 27.04 5.53
C LYS A 132 -22.46 27.60 5.15
N PRO A 133 -21.40 26.77 5.08
CA PRO A 133 -20.10 27.22 4.59
C PRO A 133 -20.17 27.68 3.13
N ASP A 134 -19.37 28.70 2.78
CA ASP A 134 -19.34 29.26 1.42
C ASP A 134 -18.84 28.25 0.38
N ASN A 135 -17.78 27.53 0.70
CA ASN A 135 -17.09 26.61 -0.20
C ASN A 135 -17.32 25.14 0.17
N ILE A 136 -18.56 24.65 -0.05
CA ILE A 136 -18.91 23.25 0.27
C ILE A 136 -18.31 22.21 -0.67
N THR A 137 -17.71 22.63 -1.78
CA THR A 137 -17.13 21.75 -2.81
C THR A 137 -15.61 21.76 -2.85
N ASP A 138 -14.96 22.60 -2.06
CA ASP A 138 -13.50 22.74 -2.08
C ASP A 138 -12.83 21.51 -1.45
N GLY A 139 -11.95 20.87 -2.22
CA GLY A 139 -11.21 19.71 -1.77
C GLY A 139 -12.01 18.40 -1.80
N ILE A 140 -12.97 18.26 -2.72
CA ILE A 140 -13.63 16.98 -3.02
C ILE A 140 -12.56 15.92 -3.34
N VAL A 141 -12.63 14.80 -2.64
CA VAL A 141 -11.67 13.69 -2.81
C VAL A 141 -12.10 12.73 -3.92
N PHE A 142 -13.41 12.52 -4.09
CA PHE A 142 -13.99 11.59 -5.06
C PHE A 142 -14.83 12.32 -6.11
N PRO A 143 -14.19 12.98 -7.12
CA PRO A 143 -14.91 13.62 -8.22
C PRO A 143 -15.87 12.64 -8.91
N GLY A 144 -17.03 13.16 -9.32
CA GLY A 144 -18.07 12.34 -9.97
C GLY A 144 -18.97 11.55 -9.00
N VAL A 145 -18.53 11.26 -7.79
CA VAL A 145 -19.29 10.53 -6.75
C VAL A 145 -19.67 11.46 -5.60
N GLN A 146 -18.72 12.15 -5.03
CA GLN A 146 -18.91 13.09 -3.94
C GLN A 146 -19.42 14.44 -4.48
N LYS A 147 -20.43 15.01 -3.83
CA LYS A 147 -21.04 16.28 -4.25
C LYS A 147 -20.60 17.49 -3.42
N ALA A 148 -20.18 17.26 -2.18
CA ALA A 148 -19.77 18.29 -1.25
C ALA A 148 -18.95 17.68 -0.12
N ILE A 149 -18.24 18.53 0.63
CA ILE A 149 -17.49 18.16 1.84
C ILE A 149 -18.22 18.65 3.12
N TRP A 150 -19.41 19.21 2.98
CA TRP A 150 -20.28 19.63 4.09
C TRP A 150 -21.70 19.18 3.84
N SER A 151 -22.36 18.70 4.90
CA SER A 151 -23.75 18.31 4.86
C SER A 151 -24.53 18.87 6.05
N TYR A 152 -25.77 19.28 5.80
CA TYR A 152 -26.66 19.74 6.86
C TYR A 152 -27.30 18.54 7.57
N ASP A 153 -27.13 18.48 8.89
CA ASP A 153 -27.80 17.51 9.75
C ASP A 153 -29.06 18.13 10.35
N ARG A 154 -30.23 17.52 10.07
CA ARG A 154 -31.53 18.03 10.51
C ARG A 154 -31.74 17.86 12.02
N THR A 155 -31.13 16.87 12.65
CA THR A 155 -31.22 16.62 14.09
C THR A 155 -30.39 17.64 14.85
N ALA A 156 -29.14 17.80 14.45
CA ALA A 156 -28.22 18.79 15.03
C ALA A 156 -28.56 20.23 14.65
N LYS A 157 -29.35 20.45 13.59
CA LYS A 157 -29.66 21.75 12.98
C LYS A 157 -28.39 22.55 12.63
N ALA A 158 -27.35 21.85 12.21
CA ALA A 158 -26.03 22.40 11.89
C ALA A 158 -25.40 21.67 10.71
N TRP A 159 -24.39 22.29 10.11
CA TRP A 159 -23.57 21.69 9.06
C TRP A 159 -22.40 20.97 9.70
N TYR A 160 -22.13 19.71 9.26
CA TYR A 160 -20.92 18.96 9.65
C TYR A 160 -20.01 18.74 8.46
N MET A 161 -18.73 18.70 8.73
CA MET A 161 -17.71 18.42 7.73
C MET A 161 -17.57 16.91 7.50
N HIS A 162 -17.35 16.53 6.25
CA HIS A 162 -16.97 15.17 5.86
C HIS A 162 -16.06 15.26 4.63
N ARG A 163 -14.77 15.12 4.83
CA ARG A 163 -13.79 15.18 3.73
C ARG A 163 -14.04 14.13 2.66
N PHE A 164 -14.49 12.96 3.09
CA PHE A 164 -14.82 11.81 2.27
C PHE A 164 -16.35 11.72 2.05
N TYR A 165 -16.93 10.53 2.22
CA TYR A 165 -18.37 10.35 2.03
C TYR A 165 -19.20 11.04 3.10
N LYS A 166 -20.42 11.38 2.76
CA LYS A 166 -21.37 12.04 3.69
C LYS A 166 -21.57 11.28 5.00
N PHE A 167 -21.43 9.97 4.98
CA PHE A 167 -21.56 9.11 6.16
C PHE A 167 -20.25 8.96 6.97
N GLN A 168 -19.23 9.76 6.66
CA GLN A 168 -17.94 9.78 7.32
C GLN A 168 -17.65 11.18 7.89
N PRO A 169 -18.32 11.57 9.00
CA PRO A 169 -18.10 12.88 9.62
C PRO A 169 -16.66 13.00 10.15
N ASP A 170 -16.03 14.12 9.84
CA ASP A 170 -14.64 14.40 10.19
C ASP A 170 -14.49 14.69 11.69
N LEU A 171 -13.51 14.03 12.31
CA LEU A 171 -13.07 14.32 13.66
C LEU A 171 -12.33 15.67 13.73
N ASN A 172 -12.54 16.39 14.82
CA ASN A 172 -11.80 17.61 15.14
C ASN A 172 -10.46 17.27 15.82
N THR A 173 -9.44 17.04 15.03
CA THR A 173 -8.09 16.68 15.51
C THR A 173 -7.37 17.81 16.25
N THR A 174 -7.93 19.02 16.25
CA THR A 174 -7.43 20.12 17.09
C THR A 174 -7.91 20.00 18.53
N ASN A 175 -8.96 19.19 18.80
CA ASN A 175 -9.46 18.92 20.13
C ASN A 175 -8.54 17.97 20.92
N PRO A 176 -8.01 18.39 22.08
CA PRO A 176 -7.12 17.53 22.88
C PRO A 176 -7.76 16.21 23.32
N ALA A 177 -9.07 16.19 23.56
CA ALA A 177 -9.78 14.95 23.95
C ALA A 177 -9.80 13.93 22.80
N VAL A 178 -9.97 14.38 21.55
CA VAL A 178 -9.87 13.54 20.35
C VAL A 178 -8.46 12.95 20.24
N ARG A 179 -7.42 13.79 20.37
CA ARG A 179 -6.02 13.31 20.33
C ARG A 179 -5.72 12.28 21.41
N GLN A 180 -6.16 12.52 22.65
CA GLN A 180 -5.99 11.56 23.73
C GLN A 180 -6.70 10.24 23.44
N GLU A 181 -7.88 10.27 22.82
CA GLU A 181 -8.60 9.05 22.45
C GLU A 181 -7.87 8.28 21.35
N ILE A 182 -7.32 8.97 20.36
CA ILE A 182 -6.46 8.35 19.34
C ILE A 182 -5.28 7.61 19.99
N LEU A 183 -4.61 8.22 20.96
CA LEU A 183 -3.52 7.57 21.69
C LEU A 183 -3.98 6.34 22.48
N LYS A 184 -5.20 6.36 23.06
CA LYS A 184 -5.78 5.18 23.74
C LYS A 184 -6.08 4.05 22.74
N ILE A 185 -6.65 4.36 21.59
CA ILE A 185 -6.88 3.41 20.49
C ILE A 185 -5.56 2.74 20.11
N MET A 186 -4.53 3.52 19.85
CA MET A 186 -3.19 3.00 19.54
C MET A 186 -2.66 2.11 20.66
N GLY A 187 -2.76 2.55 21.92
CA GLY A 187 -2.33 1.78 23.09
C GLY A 187 -3.04 0.44 23.24
N PHE A 188 -4.33 0.38 22.93
CA PHE A 188 -5.12 -0.84 22.95
C PHE A 188 -4.61 -1.88 21.96
N TRP A 189 -4.44 -1.49 20.69
CA TRP A 189 -3.98 -2.41 19.65
C TRP A 189 -2.52 -2.82 19.83
N LEU A 190 -1.65 -1.92 20.31
CA LEU A 190 -0.27 -2.27 20.64
C LEU A 190 -0.20 -3.32 21.76
N ALA A 191 -1.10 -3.25 22.75
CA ALA A 191 -1.18 -4.24 23.82
C ALA A 191 -1.62 -5.62 23.32
N LEU A 192 -2.39 -5.69 22.22
CA LEU A 192 -2.78 -6.93 21.55
C LEU A 192 -1.71 -7.47 20.58
N GLY A 193 -0.55 -6.83 20.47
CA GLY A 193 0.61 -7.37 19.77
C GLY A 193 0.94 -6.72 18.41
N VAL A 194 0.12 -5.78 17.88
CA VAL A 194 0.44 -5.12 16.60
C VAL A 194 1.79 -4.43 16.62
N SER A 195 2.46 -4.38 15.49
CA SER A 195 3.81 -3.84 15.31
C SER A 195 3.84 -2.43 14.73
N GLY A 196 2.69 -1.79 14.62
CA GLY A 196 2.57 -0.43 14.11
C GLY A 196 1.25 -0.17 13.40
N PHE A 197 1.17 1.00 12.80
CA PHE A 197 -0.04 1.48 12.15
C PHE A 197 0.24 2.04 10.76
N ARG A 198 -0.63 1.74 9.82
CA ARG A 198 -0.77 2.55 8.61
C ARG A 198 -1.77 3.66 8.93
N VAL A 199 -1.29 4.89 8.98
CA VAL A 199 -2.10 6.07 9.28
C VAL A 199 -2.79 6.54 8.02
N ASP A 200 -4.12 6.45 8.02
CA ASP A 200 -4.98 6.80 6.91
C ASP A 200 -5.04 8.31 6.70
N ALA A 201 -5.03 8.74 5.44
CA ALA A 201 -5.36 10.10 5.02
C ALA A 201 -4.60 11.22 5.79
N VAL A 202 -3.31 11.03 6.06
CA VAL A 202 -2.50 11.92 6.92
C VAL A 202 -2.58 13.40 6.53
N PRO A 203 -2.56 13.83 5.27
CA PRO A 203 -2.70 15.23 4.90
C PRO A 203 -3.98 15.89 5.42
N PHE A 204 -5.08 15.13 5.46
CA PHE A 204 -6.35 15.62 5.99
C PHE A 204 -6.40 15.56 7.52
N LEU A 205 -5.71 14.60 8.13
CA LEU A 205 -5.62 14.46 9.58
C LEU A 205 -4.95 15.68 10.24
N ILE A 206 -3.93 16.25 9.61
CA ILE A 206 -3.19 17.40 10.12
C ILE A 206 -3.79 18.76 9.72
N GLU A 207 -4.79 18.78 8.84
CA GLU A 207 -5.43 20.03 8.41
C GLU A 207 -6.18 20.69 9.58
N PRO A 208 -5.89 21.96 9.95
CA PRO A 208 -6.52 22.63 11.07
C PRO A 208 -7.94 23.07 10.75
N ARG A 209 -8.92 22.21 10.90
CA ARG A 209 -10.32 22.41 10.48
C ARG A 209 -11.26 22.94 11.56
N GLY A 210 -11.23 22.35 12.70
CA GLY A 210 -12.11 22.66 13.82
C GLY A 210 -11.39 23.43 14.91
N VAL A 211 -10.78 24.57 14.58
CA VAL A 211 -10.00 25.35 15.55
C VAL A 211 -10.84 25.73 16.75
N LEU A 212 -10.51 25.20 17.93
CA LEU A 212 -11.18 25.51 19.20
C LEU A 212 -10.49 26.66 19.96
N THR A 213 -9.38 27.17 19.46
CA THR A 213 -8.62 28.23 20.12
C THR A 213 -8.39 29.38 19.15
N ASP A 214 -8.39 30.61 19.65
CA ASP A 214 -8.02 31.82 18.89
C ASP A 214 -6.51 31.87 18.53
N LYS A 215 -5.75 30.85 18.92
CA LYS A 215 -4.33 30.78 18.62
C LYS A 215 -4.13 30.06 17.29
N PRO A 216 -3.34 30.64 16.38
CA PRO A 216 -3.00 29.97 15.14
C PRO A 216 -2.27 28.65 15.44
N VAL A 217 -2.54 27.60 14.65
CA VAL A 217 -1.77 26.37 14.70
C VAL A 217 -0.35 26.69 14.21
N VAL A 218 0.62 26.60 15.12
CA VAL A 218 2.02 26.98 14.83
C VAL A 218 2.70 25.92 13.95
N ASP A 219 2.41 24.63 14.20
CA ASP A 219 2.89 23.51 13.41
C ASP A 219 1.73 22.53 13.17
N PRO A 220 1.22 22.43 11.94
CA PRO A 220 0.16 21.47 11.62
C PRO A 220 0.59 20.01 11.81
N HIS A 221 1.89 19.72 11.71
CA HIS A 221 2.44 18.38 11.88
C HIS A 221 2.71 17.99 13.34
N ALA A 222 2.49 18.88 14.32
CA ALA A 222 2.73 18.60 15.75
C ALA A 222 1.98 17.35 16.25
N MET A 223 0.81 17.04 15.68
CA MET A 223 0.09 15.83 16.00
C MET A 223 0.86 14.57 15.58
N LEU A 224 1.59 14.60 14.48
CA LEU A 224 2.40 13.46 14.02
C LEU A 224 3.53 13.17 15.01
N THR A 225 4.17 14.21 15.55
CA THR A 225 5.17 14.06 16.62
C THR A 225 4.54 13.48 17.89
N GLU A 226 3.35 13.95 18.28
CA GLU A 226 2.62 13.43 19.45
C GLU A 226 2.33 11.92 19.36
N ILE A 227 1.82 11.45 18.22
CA ILE A 227 1.54 10.03 18.02
C ILE A 227 2.83 9.20 17.88
N HIS A 228 3.88 9.74 17.28
CA HIS A 228 5.19 9.10 17.19
C HIS A 228 5.82 8.93 18.58
N ASP A 229 5.82 9.97 19.41
CA ASP A 229 6.34 9.91 20.77
C ASP A 229 5.61 8.88 21.60
N PHE A 230 4.27 8.88 21.55
CA PHE A 230 3.47 7.89 22.23
C PHE A 230 3.84 6.47 21.79
N LEU A 231 3.95 6.23 20.48
CA LEU A 231 4.32 4.94 19.92
C LEU A 231 5.69 4.48 20.44
N SER A 232 6.68 5.37 20.37
CA SER A 232 8.06 5.11 20.78
C SER A 232 8.18 4.75 22.25
N TRP A 233 7.38 5.41 23.10
CA TRP A 233 7.29 5.10 24.52
C TRP A 233 6.66 3.72 24.80
N ARG A 234 5.65 3.32 24.02
CA ARG A 234 4.92 2.07 24.21
C ARG A 234 5.63 0.87 23.60
N LYS A 235 6.18 1.02 22.41
CA LYS A 235 6.83 -0.05 21.64
C LYS A 235 7.85 0.54 20.68
N ALA A 236 9.09 0.70 21.12
CA ALA A 236 10.16 1.41 20.39
C ALA A 236 10.46 0.87 18.97
N GLU A 237 10.05 -0.36 18.66
CA GLU A 237 10.22 -0.95 17.32
C GLU A 237 8.96 -0.88 16.46
N ALA A 238 7.86 -0.32 16.97
CA ALA A 238 6.65 -0.14 16.19
C ALA A 238 6.82 1.02 15.18
N ILE A 239 6.05 0.96 14.09
CA ILE A 239 6.16 1.93 12.98
C ILE A 239 4.86 2.70 12.76
N LEU A 240 5.00 3.87 12.15
CA LEU A 240 3.92 4.66 11.54
C LEU A 240 4.18 4.73 10.04
N LEU A 241 3.28 4.17 9.24
CA LEU A 241 3.31 4.23 7.78
C LEU A 241 2.24 5.22 7.31
N ALA A 242 2.65 6.37 6.77
CA ALA A 242 1.73 7.40 6.33
C ALA A 242 1.16 7.12 4.94
N GLU A 243 -0.17 7.17 4.82
CA GLU A 243 -0.79 7.42 3.52
C GLU A 243 -0.86 8.93 3.28
N ALA A 244 0.04 9.41 2.44
CA ALA A 244 0.14 10.81 2.09
C ALA A 244 0.53 10.93 0.60
N ASN A 245 -0.43 11.33 -0.25
CA ASN A 245 -0.14 11.67 -1.64
C ASN A 245 0.33 13.14 -1.71
N ILE A 246 1.60 13.35 -1.38
CA ILE A 246 2.27 14.63 -1.23
C ILE A 246 3.39 14.76 -2.25
N SER A 247 3.85 15.99 -2.47
CA SER A 247 5.02 16.25 -3.30
C SER A 247 6.33 15.85 -2.57
N TYR A 248 7.42 15.74 -3.30
CA TYR A 248 8.73 15.49 -2.69
C TYR A 248 9.25 16.66 -1.88
N GLU A 249 8.79 17.89 -2.16
CA GLU A 249 9.09 19.09 -1.40
C GLU A 249 8.43 19.07 -0.01
N GLU A 250 7.24 18.48 0.11
CA GLU A 250 6.50 18.36 1.38
C GLU A 250 6.97 17.17 2.23
N ALA A 251 7.54 16.13 1.60
CA ALA A 251 7.89 14.87 2.27
C ALA A 251 8.83 15.06 3.50
N PRO A 252 9.82 15.97 3.50
CA PRO A 252 10.65 16.21 4.68
C PRO A 252 9.86 16.58 5.94
N ASP A 253 8.72 17.27 5.82
CA ASP A 253 7.87 17.62 6.96
C ASP A 253 7.17 16.42 7.59
N TYR A 254 6.93 15.36 6.81
CA TYR A 254 6.33 14.12 7.31
C TYR A 254 7.35 13.22 8.01
N PHE A 255 8.59 13.21 7.57
CA PHE A 255 9.68 12.48 8.24
C PHE A 255 10.28 13.27 9.40
N ALA A 256 10.43 14.59 9.23
CA ALA A 256 11.18 15.52 10.09
C ALA A 256 12.56 14.96 10.47
N ALA A 257 13.00 15.10 11.72
CA ALA A 257 14.26 14.51 12.20
C ALA A 257 14.17 13.00 12.50
N GLY A 258 13.11 12.33 12.04
CA GLY A 258 12.80 10.93 12.35
C GLY A 258 11.87 10.78 13.56
N ASP A 259 11.19 11.85 13.94
CA ASP A 259 10.29 11.96 15.08
C ASP A 259 8.81 12.16 14.68
N ARG A 260 8.47 11.87 13.43
CA ARG A 260 7.09 11.91 12.90
C ARG A 260 6.71 10.55 12.29
N MET A 261 6.65 10.45 10.97
CA MET A 261 6.33 9.19 10.30
C MET A 261 7.58 8.35 10.09
N THR A 262 7.52 7.07 10.47
CA THR A 262 8.60 6.11 10.21
C THR A 262 8.71 5.83 8.72
N MET A 263 7.55 5.72 8.05
CA MET A 263 7.46 5.42 6.62
C MET A 263 6.40 6.30 5.95
N VAL A 264 6.62 6.60 4.68
CA VAL A 264 5.66 7.32 3.82
C VAL A 264 5.53 6.57 2.50
N PHE A 265 4.30 6.41 1.98
CA PHE A 265 4.09 5.86 0.65
C PHE A 265 4.61 6.76 -0.44
N ASP A 266 5.39 6.22 -1.37
CA ASP A 266 5.92 6.93 -2.53
C ASP A 266 4.89 6.98 -3.67
N PHE A 267 3.87 7.82 -3.55
CA PHE A 267 2.86 8.01 -4.59
C PHE A 267 3.42 8.69 -5.83
N VAL A 268 4.35 9.63 -5.67
CA VAL A 268 4.99 10.31 -6.81
C VAL A 268 5.80 9.30 -7.62
N GLY A 269 6.64 8.51 -6.96
CA GLY A 269 7.41 7.44 -7.62
C GLY A 269 6.52 6.41 -8.28
N ASN A 270 5.41 6.01 -7.65
CA ASN A 270 4.43 5.09 -8.21
C ASN A 270 3.82 5.61 -9.53
N GLN A 271 3.42 6.88 -9.58
CA GLN A 271 2.85 7.49 -10.78
C GLN A 271 3.88 7.57 -11.92
N GLN A 272 5.12 7.94 -11.63
CA GLN A 272 6.21 7.99 -12.60
C GLN A 272 6.63 6.59 -13.08
N LEU A 273 6.51 5.57 -12.21
CA LEU A 273 6.71 4.17 -12.59
C LEU A 273 5.67 3.74 -13.63
N PHE A 274 4.38 4.01 -13.38
CA PHE A 274 3.34 3.66 -14.36
C PHE A 274 3.46 4.46 -15.66
N LEU A 275 3.89 5.72 -15.60
CA LEU A 275 4.21 6.51 -16.81
C LEU A 275 5.38 5.88 -17.58
N SER A 276 6.41 5.41 -16.90
CA SER A 276 7.54 4.69 -17.49
C SER A 276 7.09 3.41 -18.20
N LEU A 277 6.25 2.61 -17.52
CA LEU A 277 5.69 1.39 -18.09
C LEU A 277 4.76 1.65 -19.29
N ALA A 278 4.02 2.78 -19.29
CA ALA A 278 3.16 3.19 -20.39
C ALA A 278 3.96 3.62 -21.62
N ARG A 279 5.07 4.32 -21.40
CA ARG A 279 5.94 4.82 -22.46
C ARG A 279 6.96 3.81 -22.98
N GLY A 280 7.22 2.74 -22.23
CA GLY A 280 8.31 1.79 -22.53
C GLY A 280 9.70 2.39 -22.31
N THR A 281 9.86 3.33 -21.37
CA THR A 281 11.14 3.99 -21.07
C THR A 281 11.32 4.22 -19.58
N ALA A 282 12.54 4.08 -19.07
CA ALA A 282 12.88 4.34 -17.68
C ALA A 282 12.96 5.83 -17.31
N ALA A 283 12.98 6.73 -18.30
CA ALA A 283 13.27 8.15 -18.09
C ALA A 283 12.34 8.86 -17.06
N PRO A 284 11.00 8.67 -17.03
CA PRO A 284 10.16 9.26 -15.99
C PRO A 284 10.52 8.77 -14.58
N LEU A 285 10.67 7.46 -14.38
CA LEU A 285 11.03 6.88 -13.09
C LEU A 285 12.43 7.29 -12.65
N ARG A 286 13.39 7.32 -13.58
CA ARG A 286 14.77 7.78 -13.32
C ARG A 286 14.79 9.21 -12.78
N ARG A 287 14.05 10.14 -13.40
CA ARG A 287 13.91 11.51 -12.91
C ARG A 287 13.28 11.59 -11.53
N SER A 288 12.24 10.79 -11.28
CA SER A 288 11.58 10.73 -9.98
C SER A 288 12.54 10.23 -8.88
N LEU A 289 13.25 9.14 -9.13
CA LEU A 289 14.24 8.60 -8.19
C LEU A 289 15.36 9.60 -7.89
N ALA A 290 15.84 10.34 -8.90
CA ALA A 290 16.88 11.37 -8.72
C ALA A 290 16.37 12.59 -7.91
N ALA A 291 15.08 12.91 -8.01
CA ALA A 291 14.47 14.03 -7.28
C ALA A 291 13.96 13.64 -5.89
N ARG A 292 13.81 12.35 -5.61
CA ARG A 292 13.23 11.86 -4.36
C ARG A 292 14.16 12.14 -3.19
N PRO A 293 13.68 12.86 -2.13
CA PRO A 293 14.51 13.15 -0.97
C PRO A 293 14.84 11.87 -0.20
N GLU A 294 16.06 11.81 0.32
CA GLU A 294 16.42 10.76 1.28
C GLU A 294 15.67 11.03 2.60
N PRO A 295 14.98 10.01 3.15
CA PRO A 295 14.33 10.14 4.44
C PRO A 295 15.36 10.45 5.53
N GLN A 296 15.11 11.47 6.33
CA GLN A 296 16.00 11.81 7.44
C GLN A 296 15.94 10.76 8.55
N GLY A 297 17.04 10.63 9.30
CA GLY A 297 17.13 9.73 10.43
C GLY A 297 16.94 8.27 10.05
N MET A 298 15.94 7.61 10.63
CA MET A 298 15.60 6.22 10.40
C MET A 298 14.43 6.02 9.43
N GLY A 299 13.96 7.09 8.78
CA GLY A 299 12.83 7.07 7.86
C GLY A 299 13.01 6.11 6.68
N GLN A 300 11.90 5.72 6.06
CA GLN A 300 11.89 4.84 4.88
C GLN A 300 10.72 5.14 3.96
N TRP A 301 10.93 5.09 2.66
CA TRP A 301 9.85 5.08 1.68
C TRP A 301 9.18 3.70 1.61
N ALA A 302 7.85 3.67 1.46
CA ALA A 302 7.11 2.47 1.11
C ALA A 302 6.77 2.51 -0.38
N VAL A 303 7.24 1.53 -1.13
CA VAL A 303 7.04 1.44 -2.59
C VAL A 303 6.03 0.35 -2.91
N PHE A 304 5.23 0.56 -3.94
CA PHE A 304 4.15 -0.38 -4.30
C PHE A 304 3.83 -0.29 -5.79
N LEU A 305 3.25 -1.36 -6.35
CA LEU A 305 2.64 -1.34 -7.68
C LEU A 305 1.16 -1.01 -7.57
N ARG A 306 0.42 -1.83 -6.84
CA ARG A 306 -1.00 -1.65 -6.57
C ARG A 306 -1.27 -1.81 -5.07
N ASN A 307 -2.42 -1.29 -4.65
CA ASN A 307 -3.00 -1.47 -3.33
C ASN A 307 -4.52 -1.70 -3.45
N HIS A 308 -5.25 -1.60 -2.36
CA HIS A 308 -6.71 -1.77 -2.29
C HIS A 308 -7.52 -0.63 -2.92
N ASP A 309 -6.88 0.50 -3.28
CA ASP A 309 -7.51 1.67 -3.88
C ASP A 309 -7.26 1.76 -5.38
N GLU A 310 -7.74 2.83 -5.99
CA GLU A 310 -7.41 3.13 -7.38
C GLU A 310 -5.90 3.35 -7.57
N LEU A 311 -5.38 3.08 -8.76
CA LEU A 311 -4.10 3.63 -9.17
C LEU A 311 -4.27 5.14 -9.37
N ASN A 312 -3.85 5.91 -8.38
CA ASN A 312 -3.96 7.37 -8.44
C ASN A 312 -2.87 7.95 -9.35
N LEU A 313 -3.27 8.71 -10.37
CA LEU A 313 -2.41 9.37 -11.35
C LEU A 313 -2.57 10.90 -11.29
N GLY A 314 -3.06 11.42 -10.17
CA GLY A 314 -3.45 12.84 -10.02
C GLY A 314 -2.30 13.83 -10.10
N ASN A 315 -1.06 13.43 -9.77
CA ASN A 315 0.11 14.30 -9.85
C ASN A 315 0.76 14.32 -11.25
N LEU A 316 0.31 13.47 -12.17
CA LEU A 316 0.71 13.56 -13.58
C LEU A 316 -0.02 14.70 -14.27
N THR A 317 0.64 15.31 -15.27
CA THR A 317 -0.04 16.22 -16.18
C THR A 317 -1.19 15.51 -16.91
N GLU A 318 -2.16 16.26 -17.42
CA GLU A 318 -3.28 15.68 -18.17
C GLU A 318 -2.81 14.81 -19.34
N GLN A 319 -1.80 15.27 -20.09
CA GLN A 319 -1.22 14.51 -21.20
C GLN A 319 -0.55 13.20 -20.73
N GLU A 320 0.17 13.21 -19.62
CA GLU A 320 0.82 12.02 -19.08
C GLU A 320 -0.18 11.02 -18.52
N ARG A 321 -1.23 11.53 -17.86
CA ARG A 321 -2.34 10.71 -17.34
C ARG A 321 -3.08 10.02 -18.49
N GLU A 322 -3.35 10.74 -19.59
CA GLU A 322 -3.98 10.16 -20.79
C GLU A 322 -3.13 9.05 -21.40
N GLN A 323 -1.81 9.16 -21.39
CA GLN A 323 -0.91 8.09 -21.84
C GLN A 323 -1.06 6.84 -20.98
N CYS A 324 -1.15 7.01 -19.64
CA CYS A 324 -1.40 5.90 -18.74
C CYS A 324 -2.79 5.29 -18.94
N PHE A 325 -3.82 6.11 -19.14
CA PHE A 325 -5.17 5.64 -19.44
C PHE A 325 -5.21 4.85 -20.74
N SER A 326 -4.62 5.36 -21.80
CA SER A 326 -4.54 4.67 -23.10
C SER A 326 -3.81 3.32 -23.01
N ALA A 327 -2.75 3.24 -22.18
CA ALA A 327 -1.97 2.02 -22.03
C ALA A 327 -2.64 0.96 -21.12
N PHE A 328 -3.31 1.39 -20.04
CA PHE A 328 -3.71 0.49 -18.95
C PHE A 328 -5.21 0.46 -18.66
N GLY A 329 -5.97 1.44 -19.14
CA GLY A 329 -7.40 1.56 -18.90
C GLY A 329 -8.11 2.40 -19.95
N PRO A 330 -8.07 1.99 -21.24
CA PRO A 330 -8.63 2.76 -22.36
C PRO A 330 -10.17 2.86 -22.34
N ASP A 331 -10.85 1.92 -21.66
CA ASP A 331 -12.30 1.98 -21.48
C ASP A 331 -12.63 2.89 -20.28
N PRO A 332 -13.57 3.85 -20.42
CA PRO A 332 -14.02 4.70 -19.33
C PRO A 332 -14.45 3.93 -18.06
N ASN A 333 -15.00 2.72 -18.20
CA ASN A 333 -15.33 1.86 -17.06
C ASN A 333 -14.11 1.35 -16.26
N MET A 334 -12.91 1.45 -16.81
CA MET A 334 -11.66 1.14 -16.14
C MET A 334 -11.11 2.33 -15.33
N GLN A 335 -11.64 3.53 -15.58
CA GLN A 335 -11.21 4.78 -14.98
C GLN A 335 -12.11 5.18 -13.81
N ILE A 336 -11.59 5.98 -12.89
CA ILE A 336 -12.32 6.42 -11.69
C ILE A 336 -11.80 7.78 -11.19
N TYR A 337 -12.68 8.62 -10.67
CA TYR A 337 -12.39 9.90 -10.01
C TYR A 337 -11.60 10.88 -10.88
N ASP A 338 -11.75 10.83 -12.21
CA ASP A 338 -11.07 11.67 -13.21
C ASP A 338 -9.52 11.61 -13.16
N ARG A 339 -8.95 10.78 -12.29
CA ARG A 339 -7.51 10.71 -12.06
C ARG A 339 -6.94 9.31 -11.89
N GLY A 340 -7.74 8.28 -11.83
CA GLY A 340 -7.28 6.96 -11.44
C GLY A 340 -7.80 5.80 -12.26
N LEU A 341 -7.20 4.62 -12.05
CA LEU A 341 -7.60 3.36 -12.66
C LEU A 341 -8.01 2.36 -11.59
N ARG A 342 -9.18 1.73 -11.78
CA ARG A 342 -9.67 0.64 -10.92
C ARG A 342 -9.35 -0.73 -11.52
N ARG A 343 -8.06 -0.94 -11.81
CA ARG A 343 -7.52 -2.12 -12.45
C ARG A 343 -6.44 -2.79 -11.58
N ARG A 344 -6.34 -4.12 -11.64
CA ARG A 344 -5.21 -4.88 -11.11
C ARG A 344 -4.06 -4.94 -12.11
N LEU A 345 -2.84 -5.14 -11.63
CA LEU A 345 -1.64 -5.15 -12.46
C LEU A 345 -1.70 -6.20 -13.58
N ALA A 346 -2.14 -7.42 -13.28
CA ALA A 346 -2.23 -8.49 -14.27
C ALA A 346 -3.15 -8.15 -15.44
N SER A 347 -4.28 -7.49 -15.15
CA SER A 347 -5.20 -7.05 -16.20
C SER A 347 -4.66 -5.89 -17.01
N MET A 348 -3.93 -4.95 -16.39
CA MET A 348 -3.26 -3.83 -17.08
C MET A 348 -2.27 -4.34 -18.14
N PHE A 349 -1.55 -5.40 -17.85
CA PHE A 349 -0.61 -6.04 -18.78
C PHE A 349 -1.25 -7.16 -19.60
N ASN A 350 -2.57 -7.26 -19.59
CA ASN A 350 -3.29 -8.30 -20.33
C ASN A 350 -2.78 -9.73 -20.04
N GLY A 351 -2.28 -9.99 -18.82
CA GLY A 351 -1.74 -11.28 -18.38
C GLY A 351 -0.36 -11.62 -18.95
N ASP A 352 0.34 -10.66 -19.54
CA ASP A 352 1.71 -10.86 -20.02
C ASP A 352 2.65 -11.12 -18.84
N GLN A 353 3.07 -12.37 -18.71
CA GLN A 353 3.92 -12.85 -17.62
C GLN A 353 5.32 -12.21 -17.61
N THR A 354 5.85 -11.83 -18.78
CA THR A 354 7.17 -11.21 -18.89
C THR A 354 7.13 -9.81 -18.31
N ARG A 355 6.14 -9.01 -18.72
CA ARG A 355 5.94 -7.65 -18.17
C ARG A 355 5.60 -7.66 -16.68
N LEU A 356 4.79 -8.63 -16.24
CA LEU A 356 4.46 -8.81 -14.83
C LEU A 356 5.71 -9.10 -13.98
N LYS A 357 6.54 -10.05 -14.41
CA LYS A 357 7.78 -10.40 -13.72
C LYS A 357 8.75 -9.22 -13.67
N MET A 358 8.91 -8.49 -14.77
CA MET A 358 9.75 -7.29 -14.81
C MET A 358 9.24 -6.24 -13.82
N ALA A 359 7.94 -5.96 -13.77
CA ALA A 359 7.36 -4.98 -12.85
C ALA A 359 7.56 -5.39 -11.37
N PHE A 360 7.41 -6.68 -11.03
CA PHE A 360 7.69 -7.15 -9.67
C PHE A 360 9.18 -7.12 -9.31
N SER A 361 10.05 -7.50 -10.25
CA SER A 361 11.50 -7.36 -10.06
C SER A 361 11.86 -5.89 -9.81
N LEU A 362 11.29 -4.98 -10.57
CA LEU A 362 11.47 -3.54 -10.40
C LEU A 362 10.97 -3.07 -9.02
N LEU A 363 9.74 -3.43 -8.61
CA LEU A 363 9.23 -3.11 -7.28
C LEU A 363 10.20 -3.50 -6.17
N LEU A 364 10.73 -4.72 -6.24
CA LEU A 364 11.62 -5.27 -5.22
C LEU A 364 13.04 -4.68 -5.29
N ALA A 365 13.46 -4.15 -6.45
CA ALA A 365 14.73 -3.47 -6.66
C ALA A 365 14.72 -1.99 -6.26
N LEU A 366 13.55 -1.36 -6.21
CA LEU A 366 13.44 0.04 -5.82
C LEU A 366 13.90 0.28 -4.38
N PRO A 367 14.61 1.38 -4.11
CA PRO A 367 15.00 1.77 -2.76
C PRO A 367 13.76 2.12 -1.94
N GLY A 368 13.54 1.37 -0.87
CA GLY A 368 12.36 1.47 -0.03
C GLY A 368 11.86 0.09 0.41
N THR A 369 10.75 0.06 1.12
CA THR A 369 10.10 -1.16 1.58
C THR A 369 8.96 -1.52 0.64
N PRO A 370 9.01 -2.67 -0.05
CA PRO A 370 7.98 -3.07 -1.00
C PRO A 370 6.69 -3.50 -0.29
N VAL A 371 5.55 -3.07 -0.85
CA VAL A 371 4.20 -3.43 -0.42
C VAL A 371 3.50 -4.16 -1.58
N ILE A 372 2.98 -5.35 -1.31
CA ILE A 372 2.30 -6.22 -2.26
C ILE A 372 0.81 -6.29 -1.86
N TRP A 373 -0.10 -6.09 -2.80
CA TRP A 373 -1.53 -6.27 -2.61
C TRP A 373 -1.90 -7.75 -2.78
N TYR A 374 -2.77 -8.29 -1.90
CA TYR A 374 -3.15 -9.70 -1.96
C TYR A 374 -3.67 -10.12 -3.34
N GLY A 375 -3.23 -11.28 -3.80
CA GLY A 375 -3.60 -11.85 -5.09
C GLY A 375 -2.78 -11.33 -6.27
N ASP A 376 -2.00 -10.26 -6.10
CA ASP A 376 -1.10 -9.81 -7.17
C ASP A 376 0.05 -10.80 -7.39
N GLU A 377 0.48 -11.53 -6.34
CA GLU A 377 1.52 -12.56 -6.40
C GLU A 377 1.14 -13.81 -7.22
N ILE A 378 -0.16 -13.98 -7.47
CA ILE A 378 -0.66 -15.04 -8.36
C ILE A 378 -1.21 -14.49 -9.68
N GLY A 379 -1.17 -13.16 -9.88
CA GLY A 379 -1.65 -12.49 -11.09
C GLY A 379 -3.17 -12.43 -11.20
N MET A 380 -3.89 -12.18 -10.11
CA MET A 380 -5.34 -11.96 -10.13
C MET A 380 -5.73 -10.76 -10.98
N GLY A 381 -6.87 -10.88 -11.66
CA GLY A 381 -7.55 -9.75 -12.31
C GLY A 381 -8.53 -9.02 -11.41
N GLU A 382 -9.28 -8.08 -11.99
CA GLU A 382 -10.39 -7.36 -11.34
C GLU A 382 -11.74 -7.76 -11.92
N ASP A 383 -12.82 -7.37 -11.21
CA ASP A 383 -14.21 -7.44 -11.71
C ASP A 383 -14.79 -6.03 -11.89
N LEU A 384 -14.76 -5.53 -13.11
CA LEU A 384 -15.27 -4.19 -13.46
C LEU A 384 -16.81 -4.04 -13.36
N ALA A 385 -17.55 -5.13 -13.11
CA ALA A 385 -18.98 -5.06 -12.83
C ALA A 385 -19.26 -4.53 -11.41
N LEU A 386 -18.28 -4.65 -10.51
CA LEU A 386 -18.37 -4.10 -9.16
C LEU A 386 -18.22 -2.58 -9.17
N PRO A 387 -18.87 -1.86 -8.22
CA PRO A 387 -18.77 -0.40 -8.16
C PRO A 387 -17.39 0.07 -7.70
N GLU A 388 -17.01 1.25 -8.12
CA GLU A 388 -15.83 1.98 -7.66
C GLU A 388 -14.58 1.11 -7.44
N ARG A 389 -13.92 1.22 -6.28
CA ARG A 389 -12.72 0.48 -5.88
C ARG A 389 -12.97 -1.00 -5.56
N GLU A 390 -14.23 -1.39 -5.40
CA GLU A 390 -14.60 -2.79 -5.16
C GLU A 390 -14.11 -3.73 -6.28
N ALA A 391 -13.96 -3.21 -7.49
CA ALA A 391 -13.48 -3.95 -8.65
C ALA A 391 -12.15 -4.69 -8.38
N VAL A 392 -11.23 -4.09 -7.61
CA VAL A 392 -9.90 -4.67 -7.31
C VAL A 392 -9.87 -5.46 -6.00
N ARG A 393 -11.00 -5.59 -5.30
CA ARG A 393 -11.11 -6.20 -3.97
C ARG A 393 -11.88 -7.54 -3.98
N THR A 394 -11.87 -8.25 -5.12
CA THR A 394 -12.51 -9.57 -5.27
C THR A 394 -11.88 -10.60 -4.34
N PRO A 395 -12.63 -11.64 -3.90
CA PRO A 395 -12.10 -12.67 -3.02
C PRO A 395 -10.87 -13.38 -3.62
N MET A 396 -9.94 -13.75 -2.74
CA MET A 396 -8.71 -14.46 -3.10
C MET A 396 -9.01 -15.80 -3.77
N GLN A 397 -8.27 -16.13 -4.82
CA GLN A 397 -8.43 -17.33 -5.63
C GLN A 397 -7.46 -18.42 -5.15
N TRP A 398 -7.93 -19.29 -4.24
CA TRP A 398 -7.10 -20.33 -3.63
C TRP A 398 -6.97 -21.58 -4.47
N SER A 399 -8.04 -21.99 -5.14
CA SER A 399 -8.08 -23.25 -5.89
C SER A 399 -9.10 -23.22 -7.03
N PRO A 400 -9.06 -24.18 -7.99
CA PRO A 400 -10.09 -24.27 -9.03
C PRO A 400 -11.42 -24.87 -8.53
N ARG A 401 -11.58 -25.10 -7.21
CA ARG A 401 -12.77 -25.69 -6.59
C ARG A 401 -13.89 -24.68 -6.43
N HIS A 402 -14.99 -25.12 -5.81
CA HIS A 402 -16.15 -24.28 -5.47
C HIS A 402 -15.71 -22.94 -4.86
N ASN A 403 -16.29 -21.86 -5.32
CA ASN A 403 -15.98 -20.49 -4.91
C ASN A 403 -14.46 -20.18 -4.87
N GLY A 404 -13.70 -20.70 -5.83
CA GLY A 404 -12.25 -20.47 -5.85
C GLY A 404 -11.49 -21.02 -4.63
N GLY A 405 -12.13 -21.85 -3.78
CA GLY A 405 -11.61 -22.29 -2.49
C GLY A 405 -11.56 -21.20 -1.43
N PHE A 406 -12.24 -20.08 -1.66
CA PHE A 406 -12.36 -18.98 -0.71
C PHE A 406 -13.35 -19.29 0.41
N SER A 407 -14.51 -19.88 0.07
CA SER A 407 -15.64 -20.11 0.97
C SER A 407 -16.45 -21.33 0.54
N ASP A 408 -17.02 -22.05 1.50
CA ASP A 408 -17.99 -23.11 1.25
C ASP A 408 -19.45 -22.60 1.23
N ALA A 409 -19.67 -21.29 1.43
CA ALA A 409 -20.99 -20.66 1.40
C ALA A 409 -21.65 -20.75 0.00
N PRO A 410 -23.00 -20.64 -0.09
CA PRO A 410 -23.69 -20.35 -1.33
C PRO A 410 -23.17 -19.09 -2.02
N LYS A 411 -23.07 -19.08 -3.36
CA LYS A 411 -22.51 -17.94 -4.12
C LYS A 411 -23.16 -16.58 -3.84
N ASP A 412 -24.44 -16.58 -3.54
CA ASP A 412 -25.23 -15.38 -3.23
C ASP A 412 -24.99 -14.80 -1.84
N ARG A 413 -24.25 -15.52 -0.98
CA ARG A 413 -23.82 -15.07 0.34
C ARG A 413 -22.39 -14.54 0.37
N LEU A 414 -21.63 -14.71 -0.71
CA LEU A 414 -20.26 -14.24 -0.74
C LEU A 414 -20.22 -12.72 -0.58
N VAL A 415 -19.27 -12.25 0.21
CA VAL A 415 -19.02 -10.80 0.43
C VAL A 415 -18.88 -10.03 -0.87
N ARG A 416 -18.31 -10.67 -1.89
CA ARG A 416 -18.22 -10.21 -3.28
C ARG A 416 -18.18 -11.40 -4.23
N PRO A 417 -18.59 -11.23 -5.49
CA PRO A 417 -18.45 -12.28 -6.49
C PRO A 417 -16.97 -12.57 -6.76
N LEU A 418 -16.69 -13.84 -7.04
CA LEU A 418 -15.40 -14.28 -7.57
C LEU A 418 -15.34 -14.09 -9.09
N ILE A 419 -14.14 -13.92 -9.61
CA ILE A 419 -13.91 -13.92 -11.05
C ILE A 419 -14.01 -15.36 -11.55
N ASP A 420 -15.19 -15.77 -12.08
CA ASP A 420 -15.48 -17.13 -12.52
C ASP A 420 -15.38 -17.33 -14.05
N ARG A 421 -15.08 -16.25 -14.80
CA ARG A 421 -15.01 -16.25 -16.26
C ARG A 421 -13.76 -15.55 -16.79
N GLY A 422 -13.41 -15.87 -18.03
CA GLY A 422 -12.26 -15.28 -18.70
C GLY A 422 -10.92 -15.79 -18.17
N LYS A 423 -9.85 -15.22 -18.68
CA LYS A 423 -8.48 -15.70 -18.42
C LYS A 423 -8.00 -15.49 -16.98
N PHE A 424 -8.61 -14.58 -16.24
CA PHE A 424 -8.30 -14.32 -14.83
C PHE A 424 -9.23 -15.05 -13.86
N SER A 425 -10.11 -15.94 -14.37
CA SER A 425 -10.97 -16.71 -13.49
C SER A 425 -10.18 -17.64 -12.56
N TYR A 426 -10.76 -17.96 -11.40
CA TYR A 426 -10.14 -18.88 -10.45
C TYR A 426 -9.89 -20.29 -11.01
N HIS A 427 -10.51 -20.63 -12.14
CA HIS A 427 -10.23 -21.89 -12.87
C HIS A 427 -8.84 -21.87 -13.52
N HIS A 428 -8.29 -20.71 -13.85
CA HIS A 428 -7.01 -20.52 -14.53
C HIS A 428 -5.96 -19.86 -13.65
N VAL A 429 -6.37 -18.94 -12.78
CA VAL A 429 -5.49 -18.19 -11.87
C VAL A 429 -5.87 -18.53 -10.44
N ASN A 430 -5.07 -19.34 -9.76
CA ASN A 430 -5.26 -19.66 -8.35
C ASN A 430 -3.97 -20.13 -7.68
N ALA A 431 -3.90 -19.95 -6.36
CA ALA A 431 -2.72 -20.27 -5.57
C ALA A 431 -2.34 -21.75 -5.63
N ALA A 432 -3.32 -22.68 -5.56
CA ALA A 432 -3.05 -24.12 -5.53
C ALA A 432 -2.35 -24.61 -6.81
N MET A 433 -2.78 -24.15 -7.98
CA MET A 433 -2.14 -24.53 -9.24
C MET A 433 -0.71 -23.97 -9.31
N GLN A 434 -0.51 -22.72 -8.89
CA GLN A 434 0.79 -22.07 -9.00
C GLN A 434 1.81 -22.61 -8.00
N THR A 435 1.39 -22.94 -6.78
CA THR A 435 2.31 -23.52 -5.78
C THR A 435 2.74 -24.95 -6.12
N GLN A 436 2.00 -25.67 -6.98
CA GLN A 436 2.39 -27.00 -7.47
C GLN A 436 3.36 -26.96 -8.66
N HIS A 437 3.45 -25.85 -9.38
CA HIS A 437 4.28 -25.70 -10.58
C HIS A 437 5.48 -24.81 -10.33
N ARG A 438 6.69 -25.38 -10.26
CA ARG A 438 7.94 -24.66 -9.93
C ARG A 438 8.24 -23.47 -10.85
N ASN A 439 7.79 -23.49 -12.09
CA ASN A 439 7.99 -22.40 -13.05
C ASN A 439 6.80 -21.42 -13.10
N SER A 440 5.95 -21.41 -12.07
CA SER A 440 4.79 -20.53 -12.01
C SER A 440 5.18 -19.08 -11.71
N PHE A 441 4.22 -18.19 -11.90
CA PHE A 441 4.39 -16.77 -11.54
C PHE A 441 4.63 -16.60 -10.04
N PHE A 442 3.88 -17.30 -9.18
CA PHE A 442 4.08 -17.29 -7.73
C PHE A 442 5.52 -17.63 -7.32
N HIS A 443 6.09 -18.71 -7.89
CA HIS A 443 7.47 -19.07 -7.56
C HIS A 443 8.48 -18.04 -8.06
N ALA A 444 8.26 -17.45 -9.24
CA ALA A 444 9.11 -16.37 -9.73
C ALA A 444 9.10 -15.17 -8.76
N ILE A 445 7.92 -14.79 -8.23
CA ILE A 445 7.83 -13.72 -7.23
C ILE A 445 8.49 -14.13 -5.91
N ALA A 446 8.30 -15.36 -5.45
CA ALA A 446 8.95 -15.87 -4.23
C ALA A 446 10.49 -15.85 -4.35
N ASP A 447 11.04 -16.21 -5.52
CA ASP A 447 12.47 -16.13 -5.80
C ASP A 447 12.97 -14.67 -5.78
N MET A 448 12.23 -13.74 -6.36
CA MET A 448 12.51 -12.30 -6.30
C MET A 448 12.48 -11.76 -4.87
N VAL A 449 11.49 -12.16 -4.09
CA VAL A 449 11.39 -11.81 -2.65
C VAL A 449 12.59 -12.38 -1.88
N SER A 450 13.00 -13.61 -2.17
CA SER A 450 14.20 -14.22 -1.56
C SER A 450 15.47 -13.44 -1.92
N ALA A 451 15.63 -13.05 -3.18
CA ALA A 451 16.74 -12.21 -3.63
C ALA A 451 16.73 -10.85 -2.91
N ARG A 452 15.57 -10.21 -2.78
CA ARG A 452 15.42 -8.95 -2.04
C ARG A 452 15.79 -9.09 -0.57
N ARG A 453 15.32 -10.14 0.12
CA ARG A 453 15.62 -10.38 1.54
C ARG A 453 17.10 -10.65 1.79
N SER A 454 17.78 -11.28 0.83
CA SER A 454 19.23 -11.53 0.88
C SER A 454 20.09 -10.34 0.41
N SER A 455 19.43 -9.22 0.00
CA SER A 455 20.09 -8.00 -0.48
C SER A 455 19.73 -6.80 0.40
N PRO A 456 20.21 -6.73 1.65
CA PRO A 456 19.94 -5.60 2.54
C PRO A 456 20.43 -4.27 1.95
N GLU A 457 21.35 -4.30 0.98
CA GLU A 457 21.86 -3.14 0.26
C GLU A 457 20.73 -2.30 -0.34
N VAL A 458 19.67 -2.94 -0.84
CA VAL A 458 18.53 -2.25 -1.47
C VAL A 458 17.65 -1.52 -0.45
N GLY A 459 17.47 -2.09 0.75
CA GLY A 459 16.61 -1.50 1.80
C GLY A 459 17.34 -0.55 2.76
N TRP A 460 18.62 -0.79 3.00
CA TRP A 460 19.42 -0.05 3.97
C TRP A 460 20.42 0.92 3.34
N GLY A 461 20.81 0.65 2.09
CA GLY A 461 21.91 1.34 1.43
C GLY A 461 21.51 2.60 0.71
N GLY A 462 22.51 3.39 0.34
CA GLY A 462 22.37 4.42 -0.66
C GLY A 462 22.18 3.80 -2.05
N VAL A 463 21.40 4.43 -2.88
CA VAL A 463 21.13 4.00 -4.26
C VAL A 463 21.65 5.04 -5.23
N GLU A 464 22.37 4.57 -6.25
CA GLU A 464 22.88 5.36 -7.35
C GLU A 464 22.24 4.87 -8.65
N ILE A 465 21.84 5.80 -9.51
CA ILE A 465 21.38 5.49 -10.86
C ILE A 465 22.57 5.49 -11.78
N ILE A 466 22.87 4.33 -12.38
CA ILE A 466 23.96 4.22 -13.37
C ILE A 466 23.41 4.63 -14.73
N ASP A 467 24.04 5.63 -15.34
CA ASP A 467 23.72 6.03 -16.70
C ASP A 467 24.46 5.14 -17.72
N VAL A 468 23.72 4.35 -18.46
CA VAL A 468 24.24 3.43 -19.48
C VAL A 468 24.00 3.95 -20.91
N GLY A 469 23.52 5.21 -21.04
CA GLY A 469 23.28 5.86 -22.35
C GLY A 469 22.03 5.36 -23.07
N ASP A 470 21.17 4.58 -22.43
CA ASP A 470 19.89 4.09 -22.97
C ASP A 470 18.74 4.43 -22.03
N ASP A 471 17.78 5.23 -22.52
CA ASP A 471 16.60 5.66 -21.74
C ASP A 471 15.59 4.54 -21.49
N GLU A 472 15.68 3.42 -22.19
CA GLU A 472 14.81 2.26 -22.00
C GLU A 472 15.32 1.32 -20.90
N LEU A 473 16.54 1.55 -20.39
CA LEU A 473 17.15 0.80 -19.30
C LEU A 473 17.13 1.60 -17.99
N LEU A 474 16.75 0.94 -16.90
CA LEU A 474 16.99 1.42 -15.54
C LEU A 474 18.03 0.53 -14.87
N VAL A 475 19.18 1.10 -14.57
CA VAL A 475 20.27 0.41 -13.85
C VAL A 475 20.48 1.11 -12.51
N LEU A 476 20.31 0.36 -11.42
CA LEU A 476 20.47 0.85 -10.05
C LEU A 476 21.62 0.14 -9.36
N SER A 477 22.44 0.88 -8.65
CA SER A 477 23.52 0.38 -7.79
C SER A 477 23.16 0.68 -6.33
N SER A 478 22.98 -0.36 -5.54
CA SER A 478 22.72 -0.27 -4.10
C SER A 478 23.95 -0.69 -3.31
N ARG A 479 24.41 0.17 -2.37
CA ARG A 479 25.63 -0.08 -1.58
C ARG A 479 25.33 -0.02 -0.09
N TRP A 480 25.77 -1.03 0.66
CA TRP A 480 25.67 -1.06 2.12
C TRP A 480 26.76 -1.91 2.76
N ARG A 481 27.48 -1.34 3.72
CA ARG A 481 28.57 -2.02 4.48
C ARG A 481 29.62 -2.69 3.60
N GLY A 482 30.01 -2.05 2.51
CA GLY A 482 31.01 -2.58 1.58
C GLY A 482 30.50 -3.63 0.59
N ASN A 483 29.23 -4.00 0.66
CA ASN A 483 28.59 -4.84 -0.35
C ASN A 483 27.87 -3.97 -1.38
N ARG A 484 27.78 -4.48 -2.62
CA ARG A 484 27.11 -3.81 -3.73
C ARG A 484 26.24 -4.79 -4.51
N VAL A 485 25.03 -4.37 -4.82
CA VAL A 485 24.10 -5.08 -5.70
C VAL A 485 23.71 -4.12 -6.83
N ILE A 486 23.81 -4.60 -8.06
CA ILE A 486 23.35 -3.91 -9.26
C ILE A 486 22.09 -4.60 -9.74
N THR A 487 21.05 -3.81 -10.05
CA THR A 487 19.82 -4.31 -10.66
C THR A 487 19.56 -3.57 -11.96
N ALA A 488 19.19 -4.29 -13.00
CA ALA A 488 18.88 -3.70 -14.29
C ALA A 488 17.54 -4.19 -14.81
N HIS A 489 16.77 -3.28 -15.44
CA HIS A 489 15.43 -3.52 -15.97
C HIS A 489 15.29 -2.91 -17.35
N ASN A 490 14.82 -3.70 -18.31
CA ASN A 490 14.52 -3.29 -19.68
C ASN A 490 13.04 -2.97 -19.81
N PHE A 491 12.70 -1.72 -20.10
CA PHE A 491 11.31 -1.26 -20.28
C PHE A 491 10.81 -1.50 -21.72
N ALA A 492 11.72 -1.81 -22.67
CA ALA A 492 11.39 -2.01 -24.06
C ALA A 492 10.91 -3.43 -24.38
N GLY A 493 10.10 -3.54 -25.42
CA GLY A 493 9.68 -4.82 -26.02
C GLY A 493 10.71 -5.46 -26.95
N GLU A 494 11.96 -5.04 -26.88
CA GLU A 494 13.09 -5.58 -27.66
C GLU A 494 14.29 -5.88 -26.74
N PRO A 495 15.19 -6.78 -27.15
CA PRO A 495 16.40 -7.05 -26.36
C PRO A 495 17.29 -5.81 -26.27
N LYS A 496 17.94 -5.64 -25.12
CA LYS A 496 18.90 -4.56 -24.85
C LYS A 496 20.18 -5.13 -24.25
N SER A 497 21.29 -4.42 -24.46
CA SER A 497 22.55 -4.72 -23.77
C SER A 497 23.27 -3.45 -23.36
N PHE A 498 24.11 -3.55 -22.34
CA PHE A 498 24.90 -2.45 -21.83
C PHE A 498 26.18 -2.94 -21.17
N HIS A 499 27.12 -2.04 -20.93
CA HIS A 499 28.33 -2.28 -20.18
C HIS A 499 28.37 -1.41 -18.93
N LEU A 500 28.97 -1.92 -17.86
CA LEU A 500 29.23 -1.17 -16.63
C LEU A 500 30.66 -0.59 -16.65
N ALA A 501 30.99 0.15 -17.70
CA ALA A 501 32.31 0.74 -17.85
C ALA A 501 32.68 1.62 -16.64
N ASP A 502 33.94 1.52 -16.19
CA ASP A 502 34.56 2.34 -15.14
C ASP A 502 33.97 2.23 -13.70
N GLU A 503 33.10 1.26 -13.42
CA GLU A 503 32.50 1.08 -12.10
C GLU A 503 33.42 0.40 -11.07
N GLY A 504 34.66 0.07 -11.43
CA GLY A 504 35.64 -0.57 -10.54
C GLY A 504 35.26 -1.97 -10.07
N ILE A 505 34.45 -2.68 -10.84
CA ILE A 505 33.96 -4.02 -10.51
C ILE A 505 34.90 -5.07 -11.14
N GLU A 506 35.28 -6.10 -10.37
CA GLU A 506 36.08 -7.21 -10.89
C GLU A 506 35.21 -8.31 -11.48
N GLU A 507 34.12 -8.68 -10.79
CA GLU A 507 33.25 -9.77 -11.18
C GLU A 507 31.80 -9.48 -10.74
N LEU A 508 30.82 -9.87 -11.58
CA LEU A 508 29.40 -9.81 -11.31
C LEU A 508 28.82 -11.22 -11.21
N MET A 509 28.25 -11.55 -10.06
CA MET A 509 27.60 -12.83 -9.80
C MET A 509 26.08 -12.68 -9.96
N PRO A 510 25.45 -13.37 -10.92
CA PRO A 510 24.00 -13.36 -11.06
C PRO A 510 23.32 -13.94 -9.81
N MET A 511 22.38 -13.18 -9.24
CA MET A 511 21.52 -13.60 -8.14
C MET A 511 20.12 -13.97 -8.65
N LEU A 512 19.63 -13.18 -9.60
CA LEU A 512 18.33 -13.32 -10.24
C LEU A 512 18.42 -12.80 -11.67
N THR A 513 17.89 -13.54 -12.63
CA THR A 513 17.90 -13.12 -14.05
C THR A 513 16.75 -13.79 -14.81
N ASP A 514 16.23 -13.11 -15.80
CA ASP A 514 15.26 -13.67 -16.78
C ASP A 514 15.94 -14.60 -17.79
N SER A 515 17.25 -14.44 -18.00
CA SER A 515 18.06 -15.27 -18.88
C SER A 515 19.24 -15.89 -18.11
N PRO A 516 19.43 -17.22 -18.15
CA PRO A 516 20.52 -17.87 -17.46
C PRO A 516 21.88 -17.36 -17.97
N THR A 517 22.62 -16.71 -17.11
CA THR A 517 23.99 -16.26 -17.38
C THR A 517 24.91 -16.77 -16.30
N GLY A 518 26.16 -17.10 -16.66
CA GLY A 518 27.23 -17.36 -15.71
C GLY A 518 27.77 -16.07 -15.09
N PRO A 519 28.84 -16.15 -14.28
CA PRO A 519 29.59 -14.98 -13.82
C PRO A 519 30.00 -14.10 -15.01
N ILE A 520 29.88 -12.77 -14.85
CA ILE A 520 30.23 -11.78 -15.87
C ILE A 520 31.46 -11.02 -15.37
N GLU A 521 32.49 -10.88 -16.20
CA GLU A 521 33.62 -9.99 -15.90
C GLU A 521 33.13 -8.55 -15.74
N GLY A 522 33.76 -7.73 -14.89
CA GLY A 522 33.25 -6.42 -14.52
C GLY A 522 33.05 -5.43 -15.67
N ASP A 523 33.73 -5.63 -16.80
CA ASP A 523 33.59 -4.90 -18.06
C ASP A 523 32.79 -5.66 -19.13
N GLY A 524 32.26 -6.84 -18.79
CA GLY A 524 31.49 -7.68 -19.69
C GLY A 524 30.14 -7.07 -20.09
N GLU A 525 29.66 -7.49 -21.27
CA GLU A 525 28.33 -7.11 -21.76
C GLU A 525 27.23 -7.78 -20.94
N ILE A 526 26.26 -7.01 -20.47
CA ILE A 526 25.05 -7.47 -19.81
C ILE A 526 23.88 -7.37 -20.79
N ALA A 527 23.32 -8.53 -21.17
CA ALA A 527 22.18 -8.59 -22.09
C ALA A 527 20.88 -8.86 -21.33
N LEU A 528 19.80 -8.17 -21.69
CA LEU A 528 18.46 -8.34 -21.18
C LEU A 528 17.48 -8.66 -22.30
N SER A 529 16.60 -9.64 -22.07
CA SER A 529 15.48 -9.95 -22.96
C SER A 529 14.49 -8.78 -23.06
N PRO A 530 13.52 -8.81 -23.98
CA PRO A 530 12.38 -7.87 -23.96
C PRO A 530 11.69 -7.90 -22.61
N TYR A 531 11.52 -6.73 -21.97
CA TYR A 531 11.04 -6.61 -20.57
C TYR A 531 11.83 -7.46 -19.58
N GLY A 532 13.14 -7.67 -19.85
CA GLY A 532 14.03 -8.48 -19.05
C GLY A 532 14.55 -7.72 -17.82
N TYR A 533 15.11 -8.50 -16.89
CA TYR A 533 15.71 -7.96 -15.67
C TYR A 533 16.87 -8.84 -15.18
N CYS A 534 17.81 -8.25 -14.46
CA CYS A 534 18.83 -9.00 -13.73
C CYS A 534 19.20 -8.32 -12.41
N TRP A 535 19.61 -9.13 -11.44
CA TRP A 535 20.19 -8.72 -10.17
C TRP A 535 21.58 -9.35 -10.05
N LEU A 536 22.58 -8.53 -9.86
CA LEU A 536 23.98 -8.91 -9.88
C LEU A 536 24.66 -8.47 -8.59
N ARG A 537 25.33 -9.38 -7.91
CA ARG A 537 26.17 -9.06 -6.76
C ARG A 537 27.60 -8.79 -7.23
N CYS A 538 28.18 -7.69 -6.79
CA CYS A 538 29.57 -7.38 -7.09
C CYS A 538 30.50 -8.13 -6.13
N ASN A 539 31.48 -8.84 -6.68
CA ASN A 539 32.57 -9.46 -5.95
C ASN A 539 33.88 -8.73 -6.31
N GLY A 540 34.60 -8.25 -5.28
CA GLY A 540 35.81 -7.47 -5.47
C GLY A 540 35.56 -6.05 -5.95
N GLU A 541 36.09 -5.05 -5.25
CA GLU A 541 36.25 -3.68 -5.78
C GLU A 541 37.71 -3.50 -6.14
N ARG A 542 37.98 -3.11 -7.38
CA ARG A 542 39.33 -2.65 -7.76
C ARG A 542 39.69 -1.47 -6.87
N ARG A 543 40.70 -1.63 -6.02
CA ARG A 543 41.22 -0.59 -5.12
C ARG A 543 41.94 0.50 -5.88
#